data_42f43a6ca51eb76167b51269f75c224e
#
_entry.id   42f43a6ca51eb76167b51269f75c224e
#
_cell.length_a   1.000
_cell.length_b   1.000
_cell.length_c   1.000
_cell.angle_alpha   90.00
_cell.angle_beta   90.00
_cell.angle_gamma   90.00
#
_symmetry.space_group_name_H-M   'P 1'
#
loop_
_entity.id
_entity.type
_entity.pdbx_description
1 polymer ?
#
loop_
_entity_poly.entity_id
_entity_poly.type
_entity_poly.pdbx_seq_one_letter_code
_entity_poly.pdbx_strand_id
1 'polypeptide(L)'
;MKRLLIFALCYLMLLCIPLLMSWVLTNSQDLPPRPLRDDLASGLAMVGFTAVLLEFFLLGRFRPISRALGSDLAMQAHQLLARTALVFLVLHPFLYSLWGSAQKPWDDSYAQALRISGGSWGLFTGLLALGLLMSLVAMALGQARSRDYDRWRLWHGLLALGVLGLGLHHTLESGRYAQLPWLRWYWWALAMLAVVSWLGVYLWRPWWQSRRAYRLSRVSALAQKIWEMEISPLTGRSMKFAAGQFAWLKLGSLAPYQDHPFSISSVPEPSGQLRFIVKEAGDFTRALPNMASNTMAYVDGPYGNFAIPASAPALVMLAGGIGIAPFISLLTASVQQGERRPIRLVYAEHDVSQMVSLQALCACGQLADFQLLPMVESPPEGWIGLVGRLDATGLALALSHEAVAPLAAQAHYMVCGPGAMMDAAEACLLARGVAADRVQSEHFQYNFSGRSPRALALRRGWLGLSLAAGLLSLLVLALRSLRA
;
A
#
# COMPACT_ATOMS: atom_id res chain seq x y z
N MET A 1 4.78 -10.05 -13.14
CA MET A 1 4.25 -11.39 -12.73
C MET A 1 5.24 -12.20 -11.89
N LYS A 2 6.48 -12.53 -12.36
CA LYS A 2 7.43 -13.38 -11.59
C LYS A 2 7.72 -12.90 -10.16
N ARG A 3 7.95 -11.59 -9.96
CA ARG A 3 8.24 -11.02 -8.62
C ARG A 3 7.04 -11.12 -7.65
N LEU A 4 5.82 -10.91 -8.16
CA LEU A 4 4.60 -11.07 -7.37
C LEU A 4 4.39 -12.52 -6.92
N LEU A 5 4.62 -13.47 -7.84
CA LEU A 5 4.53 -14.90 -7.53
C LEU A 5 5.57 -15.31 -6.47
N ILE A 6 6.83 -14.87 -6.61
CA ILE A 6 7.88 -15.15 -5.61
C ILE A 6 7.47 -14.58 -4.24
N PHE A 7 6.98 -13.35 -4.19
CA PHE A 7 6.51 -12.74 -2.95
C PHE A 7 5.37 -13.54 -2.32
N ALA A 8 4.36 -13.92 -3.12
CA ALA A 8 3.22 -14.70 -2.65
C ALA A 8 3.65 -16.09 -2.12
N LEU A 9 4.59 -16.76 -2.80
CA LEU A 9 5.13 -18.05 -2.35
C LEU A 9 5.94 -17.91 -1.05
N CYS A 10 6.80 -16.89 -0.93
CA CYS A 10 7.54 -16.61 0.30
C CYS A 10 6.58 -16.31 1.46
N TYR A 11 5.54 -15.51 1.21
CA TYR A 11 4.53 -15.19 2.22
C TYR A 11 3.78 -16.45 2.68
N LEU A 12 3.29 -17.25 1.73
CA LEU A 12 2.61 -18.52 2.03
C LEU A 12 3.52 -19.49 2.79
N MET A 13 4.78 -19.61 2.40
CA MET A 13 5.77 -20.43 3.10
C MET A 13 5.92 -19.99 4.56
N LEU A 14 6.07 -18.69 4.82
CA LEU A 14 6.15 -18.16 6.18
C LEU A 14 4.88 -18.45 7.00
N LEU A 15 3.70 -18.34 6.43
CA LEU A 15 2.45 -18.69 7.09
C LEU A 15 2.37 -20.19 7.45
N CYS A 16 2.95 -21.07 6.63
CA CYS A 16 2.88 -22.52 6.82
C CYS A 16 3.97 -23.08 7.75
N ILE A 17 5.08 -22.35 7.97
CA ILE A 17 6.17 -22.79 8.85
C ILE A 17 5.68 -23.28 10.21
N PRO A 18 4.87 -22.50 10.99
CA PRO A 18 4.48 -22.94 12.33
C PRO A 18 3.60 -24.22 12.30
N LEU A 19 2.82 -24.41 11.23
CA LEU A 19 2.03 -25.65 11.06
C LEU A 19 2.92 -26.85 10.78
N LEU A 20 3.88 -26.72 9.87
CA LEU A 20 4.82 -27.79 9.54
C LEU A 20 5.69 -28.14 10.74
N MET A 21 6.20 -27.15 11.45
CA MET A 21 6.97 -27.35 12.68
C MET A 21 6.14 -28.05 13.75
N SER A 22 4.88 -27.63 13.98
CA SER A 22 4.01 -28.29 14.95
C SER A 22 3.72 -29.73 14.58
N TRP A 23 3.55 -30.03 13.30
CA TRP A 23 3.34 -31.40 12.80
C TRP A 23 4.58 -32.29 13.01
N VAL A 24 5.76 -31.83 12.56
CA VAL A 24 7.03 -32.56 12.69
C VAL A 24 7.34 -32.85 14.18
N LEU A 25 7.25 -31.81 15.01
CA LEU A 25 7.63 -31.91 16.43
C LEU A 25 6.63 -32.74 17.25
N THR A 26 5.34 -32.71 16.88
CA THR A 26 4.37 -33.60 17.55
C THR A 26 4.62 -35.05 17.26
N ASN A 27 4.97 -35.38 16.00
CA ASN A 27 5.29 -36.77 15.63
C ASN A 27 6.62 -37.25 16.26
N SER A 28 7.58 -36.35 16.48
CA SER A 28 8.87 -36.69 17.06
C SER A 28 8.87 -36.85 18.59
N GLN A 29 7.84 -36.29 19.27
CA GLN A 29 7.73 -36.27 20.73
C GLN A 29 6.58 -37.11 21.28
N ASP A 30 5.92 -37.93 20.45
CA ASP A 30 4.79 -38.78 20.81
C ASP A 30 3.72 -38.06 21.65
N LEU A 31 3.42 -36.78 21.30
CA LEU A 31 2.40 -36.01 22.00
C LEU A 31 1.02 -36.64 21.79
N PRO A 32 0.18 -36.71 22.85
CA PRO A 32 -1.11 -37.35 22.74
C PRO A 32 -1.96 -36.70 21.65
N PRO A 33 -2.75 -37.49 20.88
CA PRO A 33 -3.63 -36.96 19.84
C PRO A 33 -4.70 -36.05 20.45
N ARG A 34 -5.15 -35.08 19.65
CA ARG A 34 -6.18 -34.11 20.03
C ARG A 34 -7.36 -34.20 19.08
N PRO A 35 -8.56 -33.80 19.51
CA PRO A 35 -9.67 -33.60 18.60
C PRO A 35 -9.28 -32.66 17.44
N LEU A 36 -9.69 -33.01 16.23
CA LEU A 36 -9.39 -32.24 15.02
C LEU A 36 -9.73 -30.73 15.15
N ARG A 37 -10.83 -30.40 15.84
CA ARG A 37 -11.25 -29.02 16.10
C ARG A 37 -10.23 -28.21 16.90
N ASP A 38 -9.60 -28.84 17.91
CA ASP A 38 -8.61 -28.17 18.77
C ASP A 38 -7.31 -27.91 18.01
N ASP A 39 -6.93 -28.85 17.15
CA ASP A 39 -5.79 -28.68 16.26
C ASP A 39 -6.11 -27.61 15.19
N LEU A 40 -7.33 -27.58 14.66
CA LEU A 40 -7.78 -26.52 13.73
C LEU A 40 -7.76 -25.14 14.41
N ALA A 41 -8.29 -25.04 15.64
CA ALA A 41 -8.23 -23.82 16.43
C ALA A 41 -6.78 -23.31 16.61
N SER A 42 -5.87 -24.21 17.01
CA SER A 42 -4.44 -23.90 17.14
C SER A 42 -3.83 -23.48 15.81
N GLY A 43 -4.17 -24.18 14.71
CA GLY A 43 -3.70 -23.87 13.37
C GLY A 43 -4.12 -22.45 12.90
N LEU A 44 -5.40 -22.10 13.09
CA LEU A 44 -5.92 -20.76 12.78
C LEU A 44 -5.22 -19.68 13.61
N ALA A 45 -4.97 -19.93 14.90
CA ALA A 45 -4.23 -19.02 15.75
C ALA A 45 -2.80 -18.79 15.26
N MET A 46 -2.08 -19.87 14.94
CA MET A 46 -0.70 -19.81 14.46
C MET A 46 -0.59 -19.04 13.13
N VAL A 47 -1.45 -19.36 12.15
CA VAL A 47 -1.46 -18.69 10.84
C VAL A 47 -1.90 -17.24 11.00
N GLY A 48 -2.95 -16.98 11.78
CA GLY A 48 -3.48 -15.63 12.02
C GLY A 48 -2.46 -14.73 12.71
N PHE A 49 -1.76 -15.22 13.73
CA PHE A 49 -0.75 -14.43 14.43
C PHE A 49 0.51 -14.23 13.57
N THR A 50 0.93 -15.24 12.80
CA THR A 50 2.01 -15.07 11.81
C THR A 50 1.64 -13.97 10.81
N ALA A 51 0.40 -13.97 10.28
CA ALA A 51 -0.05 -12.93 9.38
C ALA A 51 0.04 -11.55 10.05
N VAL A 52 -0.43 -11.38 11.30
CA VAL A 52 -0.30 -10.12 12.05
C VAL A 52 1.14 -9.65 12.16
N LEU A 53 2.08 -10.54 12.43
CA LEU A 53 3.51 -10.17 12.50
C LEU A 53 4.07 -9.77 11.14
N LEU A 54 3.63 -10.41 10.06
CA LEU A 54 4.05 -10.08 8.69
C LEU A 54 3.49 -8.74 8.21
N GLU A 55 2.35 -8.27 8.77
CA GLU A 55 1.77 -6.96 8.44
C GLU A 55 2.72 -5.78 8.69
N PHE A 56 3.65 -5.91 9.64
CA PHE A 56 4.67 -4.88 9.92
C PHE A 56 5.64 -4.65 8.74
N PHE A 57 5.71 -5.58 7.79
CA PHE A 57 6.54 -5.44 6.58
C PHE A 57 5.77 -4.90 5.37
N LEU A 58 4.43 -5.01 5.37
CA LEU A 58 3.58 -4.59 4.27
C LEU A 58 3.20 -3.10 4.30
N LEU A 59 3.81 -2.32 5.19
CA LEU A 59 3.53 -0.89 5.37
C LEU A 59 3.86 0.01 4.14
N GLY A 60 4.13 -0.58 2.97
CA GLY A 60 4.42 0.13 1.72
C GLY A 60 5.72 0.95 1.71
N ARG A 61 6.46 0.96 2.83
CA ARG A 61 7.68 1.76 3.00
C ARG A 61 8.98 0.99 2.87
N PHE A 62 8.93 -0.32 2.77
CA PHE A 62 10.12 -1.11 2.46
C PHE A 62 10.41 -1.02 0.97
N ARG A 63 11.50 -0.33 0.62
CA ARG A 63 11.91 -0.14 -0.78
C ARG A 63 11.97 -1.44 -1.60
N PRO A 64 12.49 -2.58 -1.08
CA PRO A 64 12.46 -3.83 -1.81
C PRO A 64 11.04 -4.30 -2.13
N ILE A 65 10.12 -4.20 -1.17
CA ILE A 65 8.72 -4.61 -1.34
C ILE A 65 7.98 -3.63 -2.25
N SER A 66 8.11 -2.32 -1.99
CA SER A 66 7.44 -1.30 -2.81
C SER A 66 7.96 -1.25 -4.25
N ARG A 67 9.23 -1.58 -4.49
CA ARG A 67 9.79 -1.73 -5.84
C ARG A 67 9.31 -3.00 -6.54
N ALA A 68 9.03 -4.07 -5.78
CA ALA A 68 8.60 -5.34 -6.34
C ALA A 68 7.10 -5.35 -6.65
N LEU A 69 6.29 -4.79 -5.75
CA LEU A 69 4.82 -4.86 -5.78
C LEU A 69 4.16 -3.55 -6.21
N GLY A 70 4.82 -2.39 -5.99
CA GLY A 70 4.16 -1.09 -5.92
C GLY A 70 3.66 -0.82 -4.49
N SER A 71 3.61 0.46 -4.11
CA SER A 71 3.14 0.86 -2.77
C SER A 71 1.64 0.66 -2.59
N ASP A 72 0.87 0.81 -3.64
CA ASP A 72 -0.57 0.60 -3.72
C ASP A 72 -0.96 -0.86 -3.50
N LEU A 73 -0.33 -1.79 -4.22
CA LEU A 73 -0.53 -3.23 -4.06
C LEU A 73 -0.11 -3.72 -2.67
N ALA A 74 1.00 -3.23 -2.13
CA ALA A 74 1.45 -3.57 -0.78
C ALA A 74 0.43 -3.13 0.27
N MET A 75 -0.16 -1.93 0.13
CA MET A 75 -1.17 -1.42 1.05
C MET A 75 -2.51 -2.17 0.91
N GLN A 76 -2.91 -2.53 -0.30
CA GLN A 76 -4.10 -3.36 -0.52
C GLN A 76 -3.93 -4.75 0.08
N ALA A 77 -2.74 -5.36 -0.07
CA ALA A 77 -2.40 -6.64 0.56
C ALA A 77 -2.48 -6.52 2.08
N HIS A 78 -1.87 -5.49 2.69
CA HIS A 78 -1.96 -5.20 4.11
C HIS A 78 -3.43 -5.17 4.59
N GLN A 79 -4.30 -4.41 3.94
CA GLN A 79 -5.70 -4.30 4.34
C GLN A 79 -6.46 -5.64 4.27
N LEU A 80 -6.19 -6.44 3.24
CA LEU A 80 -6.87 -7.73 3.04
C LEU A 80 -6.38 -8.78 4.03
N LEU A 81 -5.07 -8.88 4.21
CA LEU A 81 -4.45 -9.85 5.11
C LEU A 81 -4.76 -9.56 6.58
N ALA A 82 -4.75 -8.30 6.99
CA ALA A 82 -5.14 -7.91 8.34
C ALA A 82 -6.60 -8.33 8.68
N ARG A 83 -7.51 -8.19 7.72
CA ARG A 83 -8.91 -8.65 7.88
C ARG A 83 -8.99 -10.17 7.93
N THR A 84 -8.22 -10.88 7.10
CA THR A 84 -8.17 -12.35 7.12
C THR A 84 -7.58 -12.86 8.43
N ALA A 85 -6.50 -12.25 8.92
CA ALA A 85 -5.91 -12.56 10.21
C ALA A 85 -6.90 -12.34 11.36
N LEU A 86 -7.67 -11.24 11.33
CA LEU A 86 -8.73 -10.98 12.31
C LEU A 86 -9.75 -12.10 12.31
N VAL A 87 -10.25 -12.53 11.14
CA VAL A 87 -11.23 -13.64 11.05
C VAL A 87 -10.67 -14.91 11.67
N PHE A 88 -9.44 -15.28 11.36
CA PHE A 88 -8.81 -16.49 11.91
C PHE A 88 -8.66 -16.41 13.43
N LEU A 89 -8.21 -15.25 13.93
CA LEU A 89 -8.02 -15.04 15.37
C LEU A 89 -9.34 -14.91 16.15
N VAL A 90 -10.41 -14.44 15.53
CA VAL A 90 -11.76 -14.44 16.13
C VAL A 90 -12.31 -15.86 16.16
N LEU A 91 -12.17 -16.64 15.10
CA LEU A 91 -12.65 -18.03 15.04
C LEU A 91 -11.92 -18.96 16.00
N HIS A 92 -10.62 -18.73 16.27
CA HIS A 92 -9.80 -19.53 17.13
C HIS A 92 -10.40 -19.84 18.51
N PRO A 93 -10.82 -18.87 19.35
CA PRO A 93 -11.41 -19.16 20.66
C PRO A 93 -12.79 -19.81 20.54
N PHE A 94 -13.57 -19.51 19.49
CA PHE A 94 -14.89 -20.12 19.29
C PHE A 94 -14.80 -21.61 18.99
N LEU A 95 -13.81 -22.07 18.26
CA LEU A 95 -13.64 -23.49 17.98
C LEU A 95 -13.38 -24.33 19.22
N TYR A 96 -12.80 -23.75 20.27
CA TYR A 96 -12.68 -24.41 21.58
C TYR A 96 -13.98 -24.44 22.37
N SER A 97 -14.91 -23.49 22.13
CA SER A 97 -16.13 -23.32 22.91
C SER A 97 -17.38 -23.89 22.24
N LEU A 98 -17.39 -24.04 20.90
CA LEU A 98 -18.50 -24.60 20.14
C LEU A 98 -18.46 -26.12 20.13
N TRP A 99 -19.63 -26.76 20.32
CA TRP A 99 -19.86 -28.20 20.22
C TRP A 99 -19.18 -29.09 21.27
N GLY A 100 -19.67 -28.95 22.51
CA GLY A 100 -19.61 -30.04 23.50
C GLY A 100 -18.22 -30.48 23.93
N SER A 101 -17.21 -29.58 23.90
CA SER A 101 -16.01 -29.85 24.69
C SER A 101 -16.41 -29.76 26.15
N ALA A 102 -16.32 -30.86 26.87
CA ALA A 102 -16.46 -30.88 28.32
C ALA A 102 -15.43 -29.98 29.01
N GLN A 103 -14.41 -29.57 28.28
CA GLN A 103 -13.28 -28.77 28.76
C GLN A 103 -13.21 -27.43 28.00
N LYS A 104 -13.42 -26.34 28.70
CA LYS A 104 -13.27 -24.99 28.20
C LYS A 104 -11.81 -24.54 28.31
N PRO A 105 -11.26 -23.69 27.40
CA PRO A 105 -9.87 -23.24 27.46
C PRO A 105 -9.47 -22.53 28.76
N TRP A 106 -10.45 -22.04 29.49
CA TRP A 106 -10.32 -21.34 30.78
C TRP A 106 -10.55 -22.23 31.98
N ASP A 107 -10.74 -23.53 31.77
CA ASP A 107 -10.85 -24.53 32.83
C ASP A 107 -9.45 -24.95 33.30
N ASP A 108 -9.17 -24.85 34.61
CA ASP A 108 -7.86 -25.19 35.19
C ASP A 108 -7.46 -26.64 34.92
N SER A 109 -8.43 -27.57 34.84
CA SER A 109 -8.19 -28.97 34.49
C SER A 109 -7.66 -29.11 33.04
N TYR A 110 -8.17 -28.26 32.12
CA TYR A 110 -7.72 -28.25 30.75
C TYR A 110 -6.32 -27.64 30.62
N ALA A 111 -6.03 -26.57 31.36
CA ALA A 111 -4.70 -25.97 31.43
C ALA A 111 -3.65 -26.96 31.96
N GLN A 112 -3.97 -27.74 32.98
CA GLN A 112 -3.11 -28.77 33.51
C GLN A 112 -2.90 -29.93 32.52
N ALA A 113 -3.95 -30.42 31.86
CA ALA A 113 -3.87 -31.50 30.86
C ALA A 113 -3.00 -31.10 29.64
N LEU A 114 -2.96 -29.82 29.29
CA LEU A 114 -2.13 -29.30 28.20
C LEU A 114 -0.73 -28.87 28.65
N ARG A 115 -0.41 -28.97 29.94
CA ARG A 115 0.81 -28.37 30.52
C ARG A 115 1.00 -26.90 30.13
N ILE A 116 -0.08 -26.14 30.06
CA ILE A 116 -0.03 -24.69 29.82
C ILE A 116 0.45 -24.06 31.13
N SER A 117 1.72 -23.66 31.15
CA SER A 117 2.26 -22.79 32.17
C SER A 117 1.74 -21.39 31.92
N GLY A 118 1.27 -20.65 32.91
CA GLY A 118 0.83 -19.28 32.79
C GLY A 118 -0.62 -19.01 33.19
N GLY A 119 -1.42 -20.03 33.48
CA GLY A 119 -2.73 -19.95 34.06
C GLY A 119 -3.65 -18.93 33.38
N SER A 120 -4.38 -18.12 34.15
CA SER A 120 -5.31 -17.09 33.66
C SER A 120 -4.65 -15.92 32.90
N TRP A 121 -3.38 -15.64 33.16
CA TRP A 121 -2.66 -14.48 32.54
C TRP A 121 -2.46 -14.66 31.03
N GLY A 122 -2.08 -15.86 30.56
CA GLY A 122 -1.95 -16.11 29.13
C GLY A 122 -3.28 -15.92 28.38
N LEU A 123 -4.38 -16.42 28.93
CA LEU A 123 -5.72 -16.22 28.34
C LEU A 123 -6.16 -14.75 28.38
N PHE A 124 -5.91 -14.05 29.49
CA PHE A 124 -6.24 -12.63 29.62
C PHE A 124 -5.51 -11.78 28.57
N THR A 125 -4.22 -12.00 28.37
CA THR A 125 -3.45 -11.27 27.34
C THR A 125 -3.91 -11.60 25.93
N GLY A 126 -4.36 -12.82 25.68
CA GLY A 126 -4.95 -13.21 24.40
C GLY A 126 -6.26 -12.48 24.11
N LEU A 127 -7.17 -12.41 25.09
CA LEU A 127 -8.43 -11.66 24.96
C LEU A 127 -8.18 -10.16 24.77
N LEU A 128 -7.22 -9.60 25.51
CA LEU A 128 -6.85 -8.20 25.36
C LEU A 128 -6.21 -7.93 23.98
N ALA A 129 -5.32 -8.79 23.50
CA ALA A 129 -4.74 -8.70 22.15
C ALA A 129 -5.82 -8.74 21.07
N LEU A 130 -6.79 -9.65 21.21
CA LEU A 130 -7.92 -9.76 20.28
C LEU A 130 -8.80 -8.50 20.29
N GLY A 131 -9.12 -7.97 21.48
CA GLY A 131 -9.87 -6.72 21.63
C GLY A 131 -9.14 -5.53 20.99
N LEU A 132 -7.82 -5.42 21.18
CA LEU A 132 -7.02 -4.40 20.53
C LEU A 132 -6.99 -4.57 19.01
N LEU A 133 -6.85 -5.78 18.50
CA LEU A 133 -6.87 -6.06 17.06
C LEU A 133 -8.24 -5.71 16.44
N MET A 134 -9.33 -6.05 17.09
CA MET A 134 -10.69 -5.67 16.65
C MET A 134 -10.83 -4.13 16.60
N SER A 135 -10.38 -3.45 17.65
CA SER A 135 -10.38 -1.98 17.73
C SER A 135 -9.54 -1.35 16.63
N LEU A 136 -8.35 -1.91 16.37
CA LEU A 136 -7.45 -1.46 15.32
C LEU A 136 -8.07 -1.60 13.93
N VAL A 137 -8.71 -2.74 13.62
CA VAL A 137 -9.39 -2.95 12.33
C VAL A 137 -10.63 -2.06 12.23
N ALA A 138 -11.43 -1.91 13.29
CA ALA A 138 -12.58 -1.00 13.31
C ALA A 138 -12.15 0.45 13.05
N MET A 139 -11.08 0.89 13.71
CA MET A 139 -10.50 2.21 13.49
C MET A 139 -9.98 2.39 12.06
N ALA A 140 -9.40 1.35 11.45
CA ALA A 140 -8.95 1.38 10.06
C ALA A 140 -10.12 1.46 9.07
N LEU A 141 -11.22 0.75 9.33
CA LEU A 141 -12.44 0.84 8.51
C LEU A 141 -13.13 2.22 8.63
N GLY A 142 -13.00 2.87 9.78
CA GLY A 142 -13.52 4.22 10.04
C GLY A 142 -12.63 5.36 9.53
N GLN A 143 -11.43 5.07 9.04
CA GLN A 143 -10.40 6.06 8.67
C GLN A 143 -10.89 7.12 7.68
N ALA A 144 -11.69 6.74 6.68
CA ALA A 144 -12.24 7.67 5.69
C ALA A 144 -13.12 8.78 6.31
N ARG A 145 -13.61 8.58 7.55
CA ARG A 145 -14.41 9.54 8.32
C ARG A 145 -13.58 10.32 9.34
N SER A 146 -12.32 9.95 9.54
CA SER A 146 -11.44 10.63 10.49
C SER A 146 -10.99 11.97 9.91
N ARG A 147 -11.20 13.06 10.69
CA ARG A 147 -10.72 14.40 10.34
C ARG A 147 -9.20 14.57 10.57
N ASP A 148 -8.61 13.72 11.40
CA ASP A 148 -7.21 13.81 11.80
C ASP A 148 -6.49 12.49 11.43
N TYR A 149 -6.00 12.45 10.20
CA TYR A 149 -5.25 11.31 9.67
C TYR A 149 -3.95 11.04 10.44
N ASP A 150 -3.29 12.10 10.89
CA ASP A 150 -1.99 12.01 11.56
C ASP A 150 -2.13 11.32 12.92
N ARG A 151 -3.11 11.72 13.73
CA ARG A 151 -3.41 11.06 15.01
C ARG A 151 -3.87 9.62 14.83
N TRP A 152 -4.72 9.39 13.83
CA TRP A 152 -5.16 8.04 13.48
C TRP A 152 -3.96 7.12 13.22
N ARG A 153 -3.00 7.59 12.42
CA ARG A 153 -1.81 6.82 12.07
C ARG A 153 -0.90 6.53 13.26
N LEU A 154 -0.73 7.48 14.17
CA LEU A 154 0.03 7.29 15.40
C LEU A 154 -0.60 6.19 16.26
N TRP A 155 -1.91 6.31 16.54
CA TRP A 155 -2.63 5.33 17.36
C TRP A 155 -2.66 3.95 16.70
N HIS A 156 -2.83 3.87 15.39
CA HIS A 156 -2.74 2.62 14.65
C HIS A 156 -1.40 1.92 14.87
N GLY A 157 -0.29 2.63 14.77
CA GLY A 157 1.05 2.09 15.01
C GLY A 157 1.29 1.65 16.46
N LEU A 158 0.79 2.41 17.44
CA LEU A 158 0.93 2.07 18.87
C LEU A 158 0.07 0.87 19.26
N LEU A 159 -1.16 0.82 18.81
CA LEU A 159 -2.06 -0.32 19.04
C LEU A 159 -1.53 -1.60 18.39
N ALA A 160 -0.92 -1.50 17.21
CA ALA A 160 -0.28 -2.64 16.56
C ALA A 160 0.86 -3.23 17.42
N LEU A 161 1.69 -2.39 18.06
CA LEU A 161 2.70 -2.86 19.03
C LEU A 161 2.04 -3.54 20.24
N GLY A 162 0.93 -3.01 20.72
CA GLY A 162 0.15 -3.64 21.81
C GLY A 162 -0.33 -5.04 21.41
N VAL A 163 -0.90 -5.17 20.19
CA VAL A 163 -1.32 -6.47 19.64
C VAL A 163 -0.14 -7.44 19.51
N LEU A 164 1.02 -6.96 19.02
CA LEU A 164 2.24 -7.75 18.91
C LEU A 164 2.69 -8.27 20.27
N GLY A 165 2.85 -7.40 21.26
CA GLY A 165 3.39 -7.76 22.58
C GLY A 165 2.46 -8.71 23.35
N LEU A 166 1.16 -8.37 23.42
CA LEU A 166 0.17 -9.19 24.10
C LEU A 166 -0.09 -10.52 23.37
N GLY A 167 -0.14 -10.49 22.03
CA GLY A 167 -0.28 -11.69 21.22
C GLY A 167 0.93 -12.62 21.34
N LEU A 168 2.14 -12.08 21.38
CA LEU A 168 3.35 -12.87 21.63
C LEU A 168 3.34 -13.51 23.01
N HIS A 169 3.00 -12.74 24.06
CA HIS A 169 2.88 -13.26 25.41
C HIS A 169 1.84 -14.39 25.47
N HIS A 170 0.64 -14.15 24.92
CA HIS A 170 -0.40 -15.18 24.83
C HIS A 170 0.11 -16.45 24.12
N THR A 171 0.77 -16.30 22.95
CA THR A 171 1.27 -17.41 22.17
C THR A 171 2.33 -18.23 22.94
N LEU A 172 3.22 -17.55 23.65
CA LEU A 172 4.29 -18.21 24.42
C LEU A 172 3.81 -18.88 25.71
N GLU A 173 2.78 -18.32 26.37
CA GLU A 173 2.26 -18.84 27.65
C GLU A 173 1.13 -19.86 27.46
N SER A 174 0.22 -19.61 26.51
CA SER A 174 -0.97 -20.44 26.31
C SER A 174 -0.88 -21.38 25.12
N GLY A 175 0.11 -21.19 24.23
CA GLY A 175 0.27 -21.99 23.04
C GLY A 175 0.90 -23.35 23.34
N ARG A 176 0.16 -24.45 23.11
CA ARG A 176 0.66 -25.83 23.28
C ARG A 176 2.02 -26.04 22.60
N TYR A 177 2.12 -25.58 21.35
CA TYR A 177 3.29 -25.79 20.52
C TYR A 177 4.44 -24.80 20.82
N ALA A 178 4.17 -23.73 21.55
CA ALA A 178 5.18 -22.74 21.94
C ALA A 178 6.17 -23.29 23.00
N GLN A 179 5.85 -24.44 23.61
CA GLN A 179 6.80 -25.15 24.48
C GLN A 179 7.93 -25.81 23.68
N LEU A 180 7.77 -25.99 22.38
CA LEU A 180 8.79 -26.55 21.51
C LEU A 180 9.86 -25.46 21.20
N PRO A 181 11.15 -25.70 21.51
CA PRO A 181 12.19 -24.66 21.43
C PRO A 181 12.26 -23.98 20.06
N TRP A 182 12.20 -24.75 18.98
CA TRP A 182 12.30 -24.21 17.61
C TRP A 182 11.14 -23.31 17.24
N LEU A 183 9.90 -23.64 17.64
CA LEU A 183 8.73 -22.83 17.39
C LEU A 183 8.74 -21.56 18.25
N ARG A 184 9.23 -21.67 19.50
CA ARG A 184 9.45 -20.52 20.37
C ARG A 184 10.45 -19.53 19.77
N TRP A 185 11.57 -20.01 19.22
CA TRP A 185 12.53 -19.18 18.49
C TRP A 185 11.93 -18.54 17.23
N TYR A 186 11.08 -19.26 16.50
CA TYR A 186 10.36 -18.70 15.35
C TYR A 186 9.49 -17.50 15.73
N TRP A 187 8.72 -17.59 16.83
CA TRP A 187 7.90 -16.48 17.31
C TRP A 187 8.75 -15.29 17.74
N TRP A 188 9.81 -15.50 18.50
CA TRP A 188 10.72 -14.45 18.89
C TRP A 188 11.39 -13.78 17.69
N ALA A 189 11.84 -14.54 16.71
CA ALA A 189 12.47 -14.03 15.50
C ALA A 189 11.52 -13.12 14.70
N LEU A 190 10.28 -13.58 14.45
CA LEU A 190 9.28 -12.77 13.74
C LEU A 190 8.89 -11.53 14.53
N ALA A 191 8.68 -11.63 15.83
CA ALA A 191 8.34 -10.49 16.67
C ALA A 191 9.49 -9.46 16.70
N MET A 192 10.73 -9.91 16.84
CA MET A 192 11.92 -9.04 16.78
C MET A 192 12.00 -8.33 15.43
N LEU A 193 11.82 -9.04 14.32
CA LEU A 193 11.83 -8.44 12.99
C LEU A 193 10.69 -7.42 12.83
N ALA A 194 9.49 -7.70 13.35
CA ALA A 194 8.36 -6.77 13.33
C ALA A 194 8.66 -5.50 14.15
N VAL A 195 9.25 -5.64 15.35
CA VAL A 195 9.70 -4.50 16.17
C VAL A 195 10.78 -3.68 15.47
N VAL A 196 11.78 -4.33 14.86
CA VAL A 196 12.83 -3.66 14.08
C VAL A 196 12.22 -2.90 12.89
N SER A 197 11.24 -3.50 12.22
CA SER A 197 10.48 -2.84 11.16
C SER A 197 9.78 -1.58 11.67
N TRP A 198 9.09 -1.67 12.80
CA TRP A 198 8.39 -0.56 13.42
C TRP A 198 9.36 0.55 13.85
N LEU A 199 10.45 0.19 14.54
CA LEU A 199 11.52 1.13 14.92
C LEU A 199 12.13 1.81 13.70
N GLY A 200 12.29 1.05 12.62
CA GLY A 200 12.75 1.57 11.33
C GLY A 200 11.87 2.69 10.80
N VAL A 201 10.55 2.53 10.88
CA VAL A 201 9.58 3.54 10.38
C VAL A 201 9.47 4.73 11.32
N TYR A 202 9.39 4.49 12.64
CA TYR A 202 9.05 5.55 13.61
C TYR A 202 10.26 6.29 14.19
N LEU A 203 11.46 5.67 14.22
CA LEU A 203 12.66 6.28 14.79
C LEU A 203 13.79 6.45 13.77
N TRP A 204 14.17 5.38 13.08
CA TRP A 204 15.33 5.41 12.19
C TRP A 204 15.15 6.34 10.99
N ARG A 205 13.99 6.31 10.35
CA ARG A 205 13.73 7.16 9.18
C ARG A 205 13.66 8.64 9.51
N PRO A 206 12.92 9.11 10.55
CA PRO A 206 12.96 10.50 10.95
C PRO A 206 14.38 10.97 11.27
N TRP A 207 15.16 10.16 11.98
CA TRP A 207 16.56 10.48 12.26
C TRP A 207 17.40 10.58 10.96
N TRP A 208 17.22 9.69 10.00
CA TRP A 208 17.92 9.75 8.72
C TRP A 208 17.47 10.94 7.87
N GLN A 209 16.19 11.27 7.87
CA GLN A 209 15.63 12.44 7.19
C GLN A 209 16.19 13.75 7.76
N SER A 210 16.38 13.86 9.10
CA SER A 210 16.93 15.05 9.70
C SER A 210 18.35 15.38 9.23
N ARG A 211 19.11 14.35 8.84
CA ARG A 211 20.47 14.51 8.30
C ARG A 211 20.53 14.90 6.82
N ARG A 212 19.39 14.86 6.15
CA ARG A 212 19.22 15.21 4.73
C ARG A 212 18.04 16.15 4.57
N ALA A 213 18.02 17.15 5.45
CA ALA A 213 16.93 18.12 5.47
C ALA A 213 16.98 19.04 4.23
N TYR A 214 15.81 19.44 3.83
CA TYR A 214 15.54 20.48 2.86
C TYR A 214 14.91 21.69 3.54
N ARG A 215 14.79 22.76 2.82
CA ARG A 215 13.99 23.94 3.21
C ARG A 215 13.00 24.28 2.11
N LEU A 216 11.83 24.75 2.50
CA LEU A 216 10.86 25.33 1.60
C LEU A 216 11.42 26.61 1.02
N SER A 217 11.69 26.62 -0.30
CA SER A 217 12.27 27.77 -1.00
C SER A 217 11.17 28.68 -1.52
N ARG A 218 10.13 28.10 -2.10
CA ARG A 218 9.06 28.85 -2.75
C ARG A 218 7.75 28.07 -2.73
N VAL A 219 6.64 28.82 -2.61
CA VAL A 219 5.28 28.36 -2.92
C VAL A 219 4.69 29.35 -3.89
N SER A 220 4.18 28.89 -5.03
CA SER A 220 3.58 29.74 -6.06
C SER A 220 2.26 29.14 -6.56
N ALA A 221 1.27 29.97 -6.81
CA ALA A 221 0.01 29.53 -7.39
C ALA A 221 0.21 29.18 -8.86
N LEU A 222 -0.29 28.01 -9.29
CA LEU A 222 -0.32 27.60 -10.69
C LEU A 222 -1.72 27.69 -11.29
N ALA A 223 -2.73 27.37 -10.50
CA ALA A 223 -4.14 27.42 -10.87
C ALA A 223 -4.99 27.55 -9.60
N GLN A 224 -6.32 27.64 -9.73
CA GLN A 224 -7.21 27.76 -8.58
C GLN A 224 -7.03 26.55 -7.63
N LYS A 225 -6.60 26.84 -6.39
CA LYS A 225 -6.31 25.82 -5.34
C LYS A 225 -5.22 24.82 -5.73
N ILE A 226 -4.36 25.17 -6.67
CA ILE A 226 -3.21 24.34 -7.08
C ILE A 226 -1.94 25.16 -6.95
N TRP A 227 -0.98 24.61 -6.23
CA TRP A 227 0.26 25.25 -5.83
C TRP A 227 1.48 24.46 -6.32
N GLU A 228 2.50 25.16 -6.77
CA GLU A 228 3.84 24.58 -6.91
C GLU A 228 4.62 24.87 -5.64
N MET A 229 5.21 23.84 -5.10
CA MET A 229 6.07 23.89 -3.94
C MET A 229 7.48 23.49 -4.35
N GLU A 230 8.45 24.34 -4.08
CA GLU A 230 9.87 24.10 -4.33
C GLU A 230 10.62 23.96 -3.00
N ILE A 231 11.42 22.91 -2.90
CA ILE A 231 12.30 22.67 -1.75
C ILE A 231 13.75 22.51 -2.21
N SER A 232 14.68 23.09 -1.45
CA SER A 232 16.12 23.04 -1.72
C SER A 232 16.88 22.32 -0.61
N PRO A 233 17.89 21.48 -0.93
CA PRO A 233 18.65 20.76 0.06
C PRO A 233 19.48 21.74 0.90
N LEU A 234 19.53 21.51 2.23
CA LEU A 234 20.36 22.30 3.15
C LEU A 234 21.84 21.85 3.18
N THR A 235 22.04 20.59 2.91
CA THR A 235 23.37 20.00 2.82
C THR A 235 23.53 19.53 1.39
N GLY A 236 24.68 19.63 0.75
CA GLY A 236 24.88 19.20 -0.65
C GLY A 236 24.49 17.75 -0.99
N ARG A 237 23.74 17.10 -0.11
CA ARG A 237 23.20 15.73 -0.28
C ARG A 237 21.76 15.79 -0.72
N SER A 238 21.54 15.73 -2.02
CA SER A 238 20.20 15.65 -2.60
C SER A 238 19.71 14.20 -2.76
N MET A 239 18.39 14.02 -2.86
CA MET A 239 17.78 12.74 -3.19
C MET A 239 17.98 12.45 -4.69
N LYS A 240 18.50 11.27 -5.01
CA LYS A 240 18.53 10.76 -6.39
C LYS A 240 17.18 10.12 -6.72
N PHE A 241 16.57 10.54 -7.80
CA PHE A 241 15.26 10.06 -8.26
C PHE A 241 15.19 9.99 -9.79
N ALA A 242 14.14 9.40 -10.33
CA ALA A 242 13.81 9.41 -11.74
C ALA A 242 12.46 10.13 -11.95
N ALA A 243 12.24 10.66 -13.15
CA ALA A 243 10.96 11.25 -13.53
C ALA A 243 9.81 10.27 -13.32
N GLY A 244 8.64 10.76 -12.88
CA GLY A 244 7.46 9.99 -12.56
C GLY A 244 7.44 9.38 -11.16
N GLN A 245 8.51 9.49 -10.37
CA GLN A 245 8.54 9.01 -8.99
C GLN A 245 7.91 10.01 -8.03
N PHE A 246 7.54 9.52 -6.84
CA PHE A 246 6.99 10.32 -5.75
C PHE A 246 7.85 10.23 -4.49
N ALA A 247 7.62 11.12 -3.55
CA ALA A 247 8.25 11.10 -2.23
C ALA A 247 7.22 11.42 -1.14
N TRP A 248 7.49 10.93 0.06
CA TRP A 248 6.79 11.35 1.26
C TRP A 248 7.45 12.61 1.82
N LEU A 249 6.65 13.62 2.06
CA LEU A 249 7.09 14.94 2.49
C LEU A 249 6.50 15.30 3.84
N LYS A 250 7.34 15.93 4.68
CA LYS A 250 6.95 16.60 5.93
C LYS A 250 7.42 18.03 5.88
N LEU A 251 6.61 18.95 6.39
CA LEU A 251 6.96 20.36 6.54
C LEU A 251 6.86 20.77 8.00
N GLY A 252 7.88 21.46 8.50
CA GLY A 252 7.94 22.00 9.87
C GLY A 252 8.07 20.97 10.99
N SER A 253 7.92 19.67 10.72
CA SER A 253 7.93 18.63 11.75
C SER A 253 8.66 17.38 11.28
N LEU A 254 9.35 16.71 12.21
CA LEU A 254 9.95 15.39 12.02
C LEU A 254 9.05 14.23 12.46
N ALA A 255 7.86 14.54 12.97
CA ALA A 255 6.94 13.52 13.47
C ALA A 255 6.71 12.41 12.43
N PRO A 256 6.89 11.14 12.78
CA PRO A 256 6.90 10.03 11.81
C PRO A 256 5.54 9.77 11.17
N TYR A 257 4.48 10.37 11.70
CA TYR A 257 3.10 10.22 11.26
C TYR A 257 2.60 11.39 10.39
N GLN A 258 3.38 12.48 10.25
CA GLN A 258 2.99 13.71 9.51
C GLN A 258 3.55 13.78 8.10
N ASP A 259 3.71 12.67 7.42
CA ASP A 259 4.21 12.65 6.06
C ASP A 259 3.09 12.38 5.04
N HIS A 260 3.15 13.10 3.92
CA HIS A 260 2.19 13.05 2.84
C HIS A 260 2.89 12.69 1.52
N PRO A 261 2.32 11.81 0.68
CA PRO A 261 2.91 11.44 -0.60
C PRO A 261 2.60 12.50 -1.66
N PHE A 262 3.64 12.94 -2.38
CA PHE A 262 3.50 13.84 -3.52
C PHE A 262 4.38 13.39 -4.68
N SER A 263 3.83 13.41 -5.90
CA SER A 263 4.60 13.19 -7.11
C SER A 263 5.63 14.29 -7.28
N ILE A 264 6.86 13.91 -7.60
CA ILE A 264 7.91 14.86 -7.93
C ILE A 264 7.64 15.36 -9.33
N SER A 265 7.37 16.66 -9.49
CA SER A 265 7.08 17.29 -10.77
C SER A 265 8.32 17.80 -11.51
N SER A 266 9.48 17.90 -10.80
CA SER A 266 10.77 18.23 -11.41
C SER A 266 11.46 17.00 -11.99
N VAL A 267 12.50 17.24 -12.78
CA VAL A 267 13.51 16.25 -13.16
C VAL A 267 14.73 16.36 -12.25
N PRO A 268 15.64 15.36 -12.21
CA PRO A 268 16.90 15.49 -11.49
C PRO A 268 17.75 16.65 -12.01
N GLU A 269 18.11 17.57 -11.13
CA GLU A 269 18.93 18.74 -11.42
C GLU A 269 20.19 18.76 -10.54
N PRO A 270 21.31 19.36 -11.02
CA PRO A 270 22.53 19.50 -10.20
C PRO A 270 22.32 20.25 -8.89
N SER A 271 21.37 21.19 -8.85
CA SER A 271 20.98 21.94 -7.66
C SER A 271 20.40 21.04 -6.55
N GLY A 272 19.88 19.87 -6.92
CA GLY A 272 19.19 18.95 -6.01
C GLY A 272 17.83 19.44 -5.55
N GLN A 273 17.30 20.49 -6.15
CA GLN A 273 15.96 21.01 -5.87
C GLN A 273 14.89 20.00 -6.27
N LEU A 274 13.79 19.99 -5.53
CA LEU A 274 12.62 19.20 -5.82
C LEU A 274 11.40 20.10 -5.93
N ARG A 275 10.60 19.89 -6.97
CA ARG A 275 9.33 20.58 -7.16
C ARG A 275 8.17 19.58 -7.04
N PHE A 276 7.09 20.03 -6.43
CA PHE A 276 5.86 19.28 -6.25
C PHE A 276 4.68 20.13 -6.63
N ILE A 277 3.70 19.57 -7.31
CA ILE A 277 2.43 20.24 -7.59
C ILE A 277 1.39 19.67 -6.64
N VAL A 278 0.73 20.53 -5.88
CA VAL A 278 -0.13 20.19 -4.76
C VAL A 278 -1.49 20.84 -4.93
N LYS A 279 -2.56 20.04 -4.90
CA LYS A 279 -3.96 20.53 -4.87
C LYS A 279 -4.44 20.59 -3.42
N GLU A 280 -5.14 21.65 -3.05
CA GLU A 280 -5.76 21.76 -1.73
C GLU A 280 -6.82 20.67 -1.54
N ALA A 281 -6.58 19.74 -0.63
CA ALA A 281 -7.49 18.63 -0.35
C ALA A 281 -7.75 18.42 1.15
N GLY A 282 -6.81 18.80 2.02
CA GLY A 282 -6.88 18.63 3.47
C GLY A 282 -6.17 19.77 4.21
N ASP A 283 -6.09 19.66 5.54
CA ASP A 283 -5.55 20.74 6.37
C ASP A 283 -4.09 21.07 6.05
N PHE A 284 -3.26 20.03 5.83
CA PHE A 284 -1.87 20.20 5.42
C PHE A 284 -1.75 21.00 4.10
N THR A 285 -2.48 20.62 3.07
CA THR A 285 -2.39 21.25 1.75
C THR A 285 -3.02 22.63 1.71
N ARG A 286 -4.04 22.90 2.54
CA ARG A 286 -4.63 24.23 2.71
C ARG A 286 -3.72 25.21 3.47
N ALA A 287 -2.87 24.70 4.35
CA ALA A 287 -1.90 25.52 5.08
C ALA A 287 -0.70 25.95 4.21
N LEU A 288 -0.43 25.25 3.10
CA LEU A 288 0.76 25.42 2.27
C LEU A 288 0.98 26.86 1.78
N PRO A 289 -0.03 27.60 1.28
CA PRO A 289 0.16 28.98 0.82
C PRO A 289 0.64 29.96 1.90
N ASN A 290 0.32 29.66 3.15
CA ASN A 290 0.65 30.49 4.31
C ASN A 290 1.91 30.02 5.06
N MET A 291 2.59 29.02 4.56
CA MET A 291 3.82 28.52 5.20
C MET A 291 4.97 29.51 4.95
N ALA A 292 5.74 29.74 6.02
CA ALA A 292 6.89 30.64 5.94
C ALA A 292 7.97 30.05 5.00
N SER A 293 8.56 30.91 4.18
CA SER A 293 9.79 30.55 3.48
C SER A 293 10.85 30.10 4.49
N ASN A 294 11.71 29.16 4.08
CA ASN A 294 12.68 28.49 4.94
C ASN A 294 12.11 27.48 5.98
N THR A 295 10.80 27.19 5.95
CA THR A 295 10.27 26.07 6.74
C THR A 295 11.05 24.79 6.41
N MET A 296 11.44 24.05 7.46
CA MET A 296 12.17 22.79 7.32
C MET A 296 11.33 21.76 6.59
N ALA A 297 11.91 21.09 5.61
CA ALA A 297 11.28 20.03 4.85
C ALA A 297 12.08 18.73 4.94
N TYR A 298 11.39 17.61 5.13
CA TYR A 298 12.00 16.31 5.26
C TYR A 298 11.38 15.35 4.24
N VAL A 299 12.25 14.70 3.47
CA VAL A 299 11.84 13.87 2.33
C VAL A 299 12.22 12.43 2.58
N ASP A 300 11.29 11.52 2.37
CA ASP A 300 11.51 10.08 2.30
C ASP A 300 11.15 9.58 0.90
N GLY A 301 12.11 9.07 0.20
CA GLY A 301 11.93 8.62 -1.19
C GLY A 301 13.29 8.25 -1.84
N PRO A 302 13.27 8.05 -3.16
CA PRO A 302 12.09 8.04 -4.04
C PRO A 302 11.32 6.72 -3.97
N TYR A 303 10.04 6.78 -4.31
CA TYR A 303 9.12 5.66 -4.46
C TYR A 303 8.41 5.73 -5.81
N GLY A 304 7.71 4.63 -6.18
CA GLY A 304 6.99 4.54 -7.45
C GLY A 304 7.84 3.97 -8.59
N ASN A 305 7.13 3.42 -9.57
CA ASN A 305 7.69 2.83 -10.79
C ASN A 305 7.00 3.40 -12.04
N PHE A 306 6.40 4.58 -11.92
CA PHE A 306 5.68 5.22 -13.00
C PHE A 306 6.67 5.86 -13.98
N ALA A 307 7.10 5.09 -14.96
CA ALA A 307 8.12 5.48 -15.92
C ALA A 307 7.70 5.13 -17.34
N ILE A 308 8.12 5.91 -18.30
CA ILE A 308 7.88 5.65 -19.73
C ILE A 308 8.64 4.38 -20.15
N PRO A 309 7.93 3.33 -20.62
CA PRO A 309 8.61 2.12 -21.09
C PRO A 309 9.43 2.39 -22.35
N ALA A 310 10.68 1.93 -22.37
CA ALA A 310 11.56 2.11 -23.52
C ALA A 310 11.03 1.42 -24.78
N SER A 311 10.30 0.32 -24.61
CA SER A 311 9.75 -0.49 -25.71
C SER A 311 8.41 0.01 -26.26
N ALA A 312 7.80 1.03 -25.66
CA ALA A 312 6.52 1.55 -26.13
C ALA A 312 6.69 2.31 -27.46
N PRO A 313 5.97 1.97 -28.52
CA PRO A 313 6.09 2.68 -29.80
C PRO A 313 5.35 4.04 -29.81
N ALA A 314 4.34 4.19 -28.96
CA ALA A 314 3.57 5.42 -28.76
C ALA A 314 3.06 5.49 -27.32
N LEU A 315 2.71 6.67 -26.86
CA LEU A 315 2.23 6.91 -25.50
C LEU A 315 0.88 7.63 -25.51
N VAL A 316 -0.06 7.10 -24.74
CA VAL A 316 -1.32 7.77 -24.41
C VAL A 316 -1.36 7.99 -22.90
N MET A 317 -1.27 9.24 -22.48
CA MET A 317 -1.25 9.65 -21.08
C MET A 317 -2.64 10.20 -20.70
N LEU A 318 -3.20 9.65 -19.62
CA LEU A 318 -4.54 10.01 -19.13
C LEU A 318 -4.39 10.61 -17.73
N ALA A 319 -4.48 11.93 -17.66
CA ALA A 319 -4.33 12.71 -16.43
C ALA A 319 -5.68 13.24 -15.95
N GLY A 320 -6.03 12.99 -14.70
CA GLY A 320 -7.21 13.59 -14.05
C GLY A 320 -6.80 14.45 -12.87
N GLY A 321 -7.18 15.72 -12.89
CA GLY A 321 -6.88 16.64 -11.81
C GLY A 321 -5.39 16.73 -11.51
N ILE A 322 -5.04 16.63 -10.23
CA ILE A 322 -3.64 16.67 -9.76
C ILE A 322 -2.79 15.48 -10.25
N GLY A 323 -3.43 14.45 -10.85
CA GLY A 323 -2.71 13.37 -11.52
C GLY A 323 -1.84 13.79 -12.69
N ILE A 324 -1.91 15.06 -13.08
CA ILE A 324 -0.98 15.69 -14.05
C ILE A 324 0.45 15.78 -13.52
N ALA A 325 0.66 15.85 -12.20
CA ALA A 325 1.96 16.11 -11.59
C ALA A 325 3.08 15.14 -12.02
N PRO A 326 2.92 13.81 -12.02
CA PRO A 326 3.95 12.91 -12.50
C PRO A 326 4.19 13.03 -14.02
N PHE A 327 3.18 13.39 -14.81
CA PHE A 327 3.35 13.57 -16.25
C PHE A 327 4.21 14.78 -16.57
N ILE A 328 4.17 15.85 -15.77
CA ILE A 328 5.04 17.02 -15.96
C ILE A 328 6.50 16.63 -15.86
N SER A 329 6.90 15.85 -14.86
CA SER A 329 8.28 15.37 -14.78
C SER A 329 8.65 14.43 -15.93
N LEU A 330 7.74 13.53 -16.34
CA LEU A 330 7.95 12.62 -17.47
C LEU A 330 8.09 13.38 -18.78
N LEU A 331 7.24 14.36 -19.05
CA LEU A 331 7.32 15.20 -20.25
C LEU A 331 8.58 16.05 -20.26
N THR A 332 8.94 16.66 -19.11
CA THR A 332 10.21 17.41 -19.00
C THR A 332 11.42 16.52 -19.29
N ALA A 333 11.44 15.29 -18.75
CA ALA A 333 12.50 14.33 -19.04
C ALA A 333 12.50 13.92 -20.52
N SER A 334 11.33 13.76 -21.13
CA SER A 334 11.18 13.43 -22.56
C SER A 334 11.73 14.53 -23.44
N VAL A 335 11.48 15.80 -23.12
CA VAL A 335 12.08 16.95 -23.83
C VAL A 335 13.61 16.91 -23.73
N GLN A 336 14.16 16.73 -22.52
CA GLN A 336 15.60 16.68 -22.30
C GLN A 336 16.29 15.51 -23.01
N GLN A 337 15.57 14.40 -23.21
CA GLN A 337 16.08 13.20 -23.89
C GLN A 337 15.87 13.22 -25.41
N GLY A 338 15.22 14.27 -25.94
CA GLY A 338 14.91 14.36 -27.37
C GLY A 338 13.93 13.30 -27.84
N GLU A 339 12.90 13.00 -27.05
CA GLU A 339 11.89 11.99 -27.35
C GLU A 339 11.17 12.29 -28.66
N ARG A 340 11.04 11.29 -29.54
CA ARG A 340 10.45 11.43 -30.87
C ARG A 340 9.18 10.60 -31.06
N ARG A 341 8.87 9.70 -30.12
CA ARG A 341 7.65 8.88 -30.21
C ARG A 341 6.40 9.75 -30.06
N PRO A 342 5.31 9.36 -30.72
CA PRO A 342 4.02 10.03 -30.53
C PRO A 342 3.57 10.00 -29.08
N ILE A 343 3.27 11.17 -28.52
CA ILE A 343 2.72 11.34 -27.18
C ILE A 343 1.39 12.09 -27.26
N ARG A 344 0.33 11.48 -26.76
CA ARG A 344 -1.00 12.10 -26.60
C ARG A 344 -1.33 12.19 -25.12
N LEU A 345 -1.59 13.39 -24.65
CA LEU A 345 -1.98 13.65 -23.27
C LEU A 345 -3.42 14.13 -23.20
N VAL A 346 -4.30 13.32 -22.64
CA VAL A 346 -5.65 13.73 -22.25
C VAL A 346 -5.56 14.26 -20.83
N TYR A 347 -5.83 15.55 -20.65
CA TYR A 347 -5.80 16.20 -19.33
C TYR A 347 -7.20 16.68 -18.96
N ALA A 348 -7.79 16.03 -17.97
CA ALA A 348 -9.15 16.27 -17.52
C ALA A 348 -9.17 17.05 -16.19
N GLU A 349 -9.95 18.11 -16.12
CA GLU A 349 -10.27 18.88 -14.92
C GLU A 349 -11.76 19.20 -14.86
N HIS A 350 -12.24 19.61 -13.69
CA HIS A 350 -13.62 20.04 -13.54
C HIS A 350 -13.87 21.36 -14.27
N ASP A 351 -12.93 22.29 -14.17
CA ASP A 351 -13.03 23.65 -14.70
C ASP A 351 -11.67 24.12 -15.23
N VAL A 352 -11.68 25.00 -16.24
CA VAL A 352 -10.47 25.54 -16.85
C VAL A 352 -9.62 26.31 -15.84
N SER A 353 -10.22 26.95 -14.84
CA SER A 353 -9.49 27.66 -13.78
C SER A 353 -8.61 26.74 -12.90
N GLN A 354 -8.85 25.43 -12.93
CA GLN A 354 -8.07 24.43 -12.25
C GLN A 354 -7.02 23.77 -13.15
N MET A 355 -6.99 24.07 -14.44
CA MET A 355 -5.97 23.55 -15.36
C MET A 355 -4.64 24.26 -15.17
N VAL A 356 -3.57 23.47 -15.02
CA VAL A 356 -2.21 24.01 -14.99
C VAL A 356 -1.65 24.16 -16.40
N SER A 357 -0.87 25.24 -16.63
CA SER A 357 -0.23 25.47 -17.92
C SER A 357 0.96 24.55 -18.12
N LEU A 358 0.83 23.55 -18.99
CA LEU A 358 1.92 22.62 -19.31
C LEU A 358 3.08 23.32 -20.04
N GLN A 359 2.80 24.30 -20.89
CA GLN A 359 3.84 25.05 -21.59
C GLN A 359 4.78 25.78 -20.64
N ALA A 360 4.22 26.34 -19.54
CA ALA A 360 5.02 26.99 -18.51
C ALA A 360 5.84 26.00 -17.65
N LEU A 361 5.38 24.77 -17.51
CA LEU A 361 5.95 23.80 -16.55
C LEU A 361 6.94 22.81 -17.19
N CYS A 362 6.74 22.38 -18.43
CA CYS A 362 7.53 21.28 -19.00
C CYS A 362 8.04 21.50 -20.43
N ALA A 363 7.82 22.67 -21.01
CA ALA A 363 8.24 22.99 -22.40
C ALA A 363 7.83 21.90 -23.41
N CYS A 364 6.72 21.20 -23.20
CA CYS A 364 6.27 20.05 -24.00
C CYS A 364 6.03 20.38 -25.48
N GLY A 365 5.89 21.67 -25.86
CA GLY A 365 5.86 22.10 -27.24
C GLY A 365 7.16 21.87 -28.04
N GLN A 366 8.27 21.52 -27.38
CA GLN A 366 9.52 21.11 -28.01
C GLN A 366 9.58 19.62 -28.40
N LEU A 367 8.61 18.82 -27.98
CA LEU A 367 8.51 17.42 -28.38
C LEU A 367 8.12 17.29 -29.85
N ALA A 368 8.73 16.35 -30.56
CA ALA A 368 8.58 16.21 -32.01
C ALA A 368 7.14 15.86 -32.44
N ASP A 369 6.44 15.04 -31.66
CA ASP A 369 5.06 14.61 -31.90
C ASP A 369 4.29 14.55 -30.58
N PHE A 370 3.90 15.72 -30.08
CA PHE A 370 3.11 15.89 -28.86
C PHE A 370 1.80 16.59 -29.16
N GLN A 371 0.71 16.05 -28.62
CA GLN A 371 -0.59 16.72 -28.64
C GLN A 371 -1.28 16.64 -27.29
N LEU A 372 -1.71 17.80 -26.79
CA LEU A 372 -2.56 17.93 -25.60
C LEU A 372 -4.03 17.91 -26.04
N LEU A 373 -4.82 17.08 -25.38
CA LEU A 373 -6.28 17.02 -25.49
C LEU A 373 -6.86 17.44 -24.14
N PRO A 374 -7.13 18.74 -23.94
CA PRO A 374 -7.75 19.21 -22.72
C PRO A 374 -9.22 18.78 -22.66
N MET A 375 -9.67 18.35 -21.49
CA MET A 375 -11.05 17.93 -21.23
C MET A 375 -11.58 18.65 -19.99
N VAL A 376 -12.78 19.23 -20.05
CA VAL A 376 -13.41 19.87 -18.90
C VAL A 376 -14.86 19.44 -18.75
N GLU A 377 -15.33 19.38 -17.51
CA GLU A 377 -16.75 19.05 -17.23
C GLU A 377 -17.65 20.25 -17.49
N SER A 378 -17.16 21.44 -17.14
CA SER A 378 -17.89 22.71 -17.26
C SER A 378 -17.13 23.63 -18.20
N PRO A 379 -17.33 23.52 -19.53
CA PRO A 379 -16.60 24.33 -20.49
C PRO A 379 -17.08 25.77 -20.48
N PRO A 380 -16.17 26.76 -20.60
CA PRO A 380 -16.55 28.13 -20.85
C PRO A 380 -17.04 28.30 -22.30
N GLU A 381 -17.67 29.42 -22.58
CA GLU A 381 -18.06 29.78 -23.95
C GLU A 381 -16.84 29.82 -24.88
N GLY A 382 -16.96 29.22 -26.06
CA GLY A 382 -15.86 29.10 -27.02
C GLY A 382 -14.83 28.03 -26.75
N TRP A 383 -15.10 27.09 -25.83
CA TRP A 383 -14.20 25.96 -25.57
C TRP A 383 -13.98 25.05 -26.79
N ILE A 384 -12.71 24.74 -27.10
CA ILE A 384 -12.32 23.91 -28.26
C ILE A 384 -11.88 22.49 -27.84
N GLY A 385 -11.73 22.19 -26.56
CA GLY A 385 -11.31 20.87 -26.05
C GLY A 385 -12.46 19.88 -25.93
N LEU A 386 -12.14 18.70 -25.38
CA LEU A 386 -13.13 17.68 -25.06
C LEU A 386 -14.01 18.15 -23.89
N VAL A 387 -15.25 17.67 -23.87
CA VAL A 387 -16.23 18.00 -22.82
C VAL A 387 -16.65 16.74 -22.09
N GLY A 388 -16.64 16.80 -20.75
CA GLY A 388 -17.07 15.71 -19.88
C GLY A 388 -16.03 15.29 -18.85
N ARG A 389 -16.30 14.19 -18.16
CA ARG A 389 -15.40 13.53 -17.20
C ARG A 389 -14.59 12.46 -17.90
N LEU A 390 -13.39 12.20 -17.42
CA LEU A 390 -12.58 11.06 -17.85
C LEU A 390 -13.06 9.75 -17.16
N ASP A 391 -14.35 9.46 -17.31
CA ASP A 391 -15.00 8.19 -16.97
C ASP A 391 -15.05 7.27 -18.21
N ALA A 392 -15.88 6.22 -18.18
CA ALA A 392 -15.99 5.29 -19.30
C ALA A 392 -16.44 5.98 -20.60
N THR A 393 -17.34 6.98 -20.52
CA THR A 393 -17.85 7.72 -21.65
C THR A 393 -16.82 8.70 -22.19
N GLY A 394 -16.23 9.53 -21.31
CA GLY A 394 -15.20 10.50 -21.71
C GLY A 394 -13.93 9.82 -22.22
N LEU A 395 -13.56 8.67 -21.63
CA LEU A 395 -12.46 7.88 -22.16
C LEU A 395 -12.77 7.32 -23.56
N ALA A 396 -14.01 6.86 -23.79
CA ALA A 396 -14.43 6.44 -25.13
C ALA A 396 -14.31 7.56 -26.14
N LEU A 397 -14.73 8.77 -25.77
CA LEU A 397 -14.59 9.99 -26.58
C LEU A 397 -13.12 10.30 -26.85
N ALA A 398 -12.28 10.32 -25.81
CA ALA A 398 -10.85 10.59 -25.95
C ALA A 398 -10.12 9.58 -26.84
N LEU A 399 -10.44 8.27 -26.72
CA LEU A 399 -9.83 7.23 -27.52
C LEU A 399 -10.31 7.21 -28.99
N SER A 400 -11.48 7.72 -29.27
CA SER A 400 -11.99 7.87 -30.65
C SER A 400 -11.58 9.19 -31.30
N HIS A 401 -10.94 10.10 -30.56
CA HIS A 401 -10.42 11.36 -31.12
C HIS A 401 -9.37 11.07 -32.20
N GLU A 402 -9.39 11.83 -33.29
CA GLU A 402 -8.49 11.65 -34.45
C GLU A 402 -7.00 11.59 -34.12
N ALA A 403 -6.59 12.30 -33.06
CA ALA A 403 -5.20 12.31 -32.58
C ALA A 403 -4.81 11.00 -31.86
N VAL A 404 -5.74 10.29 -31.24
CA VAL A 404 -5.48 9.13 -30.39
C VAL A 404 -5.80 7.80 -31.11
N ALA A 405 -6.89 7.76 -31.87
CA ALA A 405 -7.40 6.56 -32.52
C ALA A 405 -6.34 5.81 -33.36
N PRO A 406 -5.49 6.49 -34.18
CA PRO A 406 -4.46 5.80 -34.95
C PRO A 406 -3.38 5.11 -34.11
N LEU A 407 -3.16 5.61 -32.88
CA LEU A 407 -2.16 5.07 -31.95
C LEU A 407 -2.71 3.99 -31.02
N ALA A 408 -4.02 3.90 -30.86
CA ALA A 408 -4.68 3.10 -29.84
C ALA A 408 -4.26 1.62 -29.83
N ALA A 409 -4.06 1.02 -31.02
CA ALA A 409 -3.68 -0.39 -31.17
C ALA A 409 -2.27 -0.71 -30.65
N GLN A 410 -1.36 0.25 -30.68
CA GLN A 410 0.06 0.05 -30.32
C GLN A 410 0.53 0.86 -29.12
N ALA A 411 -0.26 1.84 -28.65
CA ALA A 411 0.11 2.73 -27.57
C ALA A 411 0.29 1.98 -26.24
N HIS A 412 1.20 2.51 -25.43
CA HIS A 412 1.26 2.23 -24.00
C HIS A 412 0.46 3.32 -23.28
N TYR A 413 -0.43 2.89 -22.41
CA TYR A 413 -1.33 3.77 -21.67
C TYR A 413 -0.79 4.03 -20.27
N MET A 414 -0.70 5.29 -19.91
CA MET A 414 -0.29 5.73 -18.59
C MET A 414 -1.44 6.51 -17.94
N VAL A 415 -1.88 6.10 -16.76
CA VAL A 415 -3.08 6.64 -16.10
C VAL A 415 -2.74 7.14 -14.71
N CYS A 416 -3.06 8.40 -14.41
CA CYS A 416 -2.91 8.97 -13.08
C CYS A 416 -4.02 9.97 -12.77
N GLY A 417 -4.64 9.86 -11.59
CA GLY A 417 -5.73 10.74 -11.18
C GLY A 417 -6.54 10.19 -10.01
N PRO A 418 -7.79 10.66 -9.82
CA PRO A 418 -8.70 10.12 -8.81
C PRO A 418 -8.95 8.63 -9.00
N GLY A 419 -9.01 7.85 -7.90
CA GLY A 419 -9.12 6.40 -7.93
C GLY A 419 -10.28 5.88 -8.81
N ALA A 420 -11.45 6.50 -8.70
CA ALA A 420 -12.61 6.12 -9.51
C ALA A 420 -12.39 6.30 -11.03
N MET A 421 -11.68 7.38 -11.43
CA MET A 421 -11.28 7.62 -12.81
C MET A 421 -10.32 6.55 -13.29
N MET A 422 -9.31 6.24 -12.49
CA MET A 422 -8.29 5.24 -12.83
C MET A 422 -8.89 3.84 -12.96
N ASP A 423 -9.78 3.43 -12.05
CA ASP A 423 -10.51 2.17 -12.11
C ASP A 423 -11.37 2.08 -13.40
N ALA A 424 -12.07 3.16 -13.76
CA ALA A 424 -12.85 3.23 -14.98
C ALA A 424 -11.98 3.17 -16.24
N ALA A 425 -10.85 3.88 -16.25
CA ALA A 425 -9.91 3.89 -17.36
C ALA A 425 -9.28 2.50 -17.58
N GLU A 426 -8.78 1.85 -16.53
CA GLU A 426 -8.24 0.49 -16.61
C GLU A 426 -9.28 -0.51 -17.12
N ALA A 427 -10.48 -0.49 -16.54
CA ALA A 427 -11.57 -1.39 -16.96
C ALA A 427 -11.94 -1.21 -18.44
N CYS A 428 -12.06 0.05 -18.89
CA CYS A 428 -12.39 0.38 -20.26
C CYS A 428 -11.31 -0.05 -21.26
N LEU A 429 -10.01 0.19 -20.93
CA LEU A 429 -8.88 -0.22 -21.77
C LEU A 429 -8.80 -1.74 -21.92
N LEU A 430 -8.93 -2.47 -20.80
CA LEU A 430 -8.92 -3.94 -20.81
C LEU A 430 -10.12 -4.52 -21.56
N ALA A 431 -11.33 -3.94 -21.41
CA ALA A 431 -12.52 -4.35 -22.15
C ALA A 431 -12.38 -4.15 -23.67
N ARG A 432 -11.53 -3.20 -24.09
CA ARG A 432 -11.20 -2.97 -25.52
C ARG A 432 -10.04 -3.83 -26.03
N GLY A 433 -9.58 -4.79 -25.23
CA GLY A 433 -8.52 -5.74 -25.62
C GLY A 433 -7.10 -5.18 -25.47
N VAL A 434 -6.91 -4.03 -24.80
CA VAL A 434 -5.56 -3.56 -24.48
C VAL A 434 -4.92 -4.52 -23.49
N ALA A 435 -3.75 -5.05 -23.82
CA ALA A 435 -3.03 -5.98 -22.95
C ALA A 435 -2.65 -5.29 -21.60
N ALA A 436 -2.80 -5.99 -20.49
CA ALA A 436 -2.60 -5.43 -19.16
C ALA A 436 -1.17 -4.90 -18.90
N ASP A 437 -0.18 -5.42 -19.61
CA ASP A 437 1.22 -4.96 -19.53
C ASP A 437 1.44 -3.63 -20.27
N ARG A 438 0.50 -3.23 -21.13
CA ARG A 438 0.50 -1.92 -21.80
C ARG A 438 -0.31 -0.85 -21.05
N VAL A 439 -0.88 -1.18 -19.90
CA VAL A 439 -1.57 -0.21 -19.04
C VAL A 439 -0.80 -0.06 -17.75
N GLN A 440 -0.30 1.15 -17.50
CA GLN A 440 0.41 1.50 -16.27
C GLN A 440 -0.35 2.59 -15.53
N SER A 441 -0.61 2.38 -14.26
CA SER A 441 -1.30 3.33 -13.39
C SER A 441 -0.54 3.54 -12.10
N GLU A 442 -0.61 4.74 -11.51
CA GLU A 442 -0.08 5.05 -10.20
C GLU A 442 -1.17 5.62 -9.30
N HIS A 443 -1.53 4.84 -8.26
CA HIS A 443 -2.58 5.17 -7.33
C HIS A 443 -2.00 5.80 -6.05
N PHE A 444 -2.45 7.00 -5.71
CA PHE A 444 -2.11 7.67 -4.45
C PHE A 444 -3.21 7.54 -3.39
N GLN A 445 -4.38 7.03 -3.77
CA GLN A 445 -5.47 6.73 -2.84
C GLN A 445 -5.48 5.24 -2.56
N TYR A 446 -5.21 4.88 -1.31
CA TYR A 446 -5.18 3.49 -0.84
C TYR A 446 -6.56 2.94 -0.47
N ASN A 447 -7.64 3.64 -0.84
CA ASN A 447 -8.99 3.16 -0.62
C ASN A 447 -9.30 2.03 -1.58
N PHE A 448 -9.57 0.87 -1.00
CA PHE A 448 -9.96 -0.33 -1.74
C PHE A 448 -11.35 -0.12 -2.36
N SER A 449 -11.46 0.49 -3.53
CA SER A 449 -12.72 0.63 -4.24
C SER A 449 -13.25 -0.72 -4.75
N GLY A 450 -12.36 -1.70 -4.86
CA GLY A 450 -12.68 -3.07 -5.23
C GLY A 450 -13.22 -3.26 -6.65
N ARG A 451 -13.19 -2.21 -7.46
CA ARG A 451 -13.80 -2.20 -8.79
C ARG A 451 -12.80 -2.37 -9.95
N SER A 452 -11.51 -2.06 -9.74
CA SER A 452 -10.53 -2.28 -10.81
C SER A 452 -10.29 -3.77 -11.06
N PRO A 453 -10.10 -4.19 -12.31
CA PRO A 453 -9.79 -5.59 -12.65
C PRO A 453 -8.55 -6.12 -11.93
N ARG A 454 -7.54 -5.26 -11.72
CA ARG A 454 -6.32 -5.60 -10.95
C ARG A 454 -6.61 -5.81 -9.47
N ALA A 455 -7.41 -4.93 -8.86
CA ALA A 455 -7.82 -5.07 -7.46
C ALA A 455 -8.66 -6.34 -7.25
N LEU A 456 -9.57 -6.67 -8.19
CA LEU A 456 -10.35 -7.90 -8.18
C LEU A 456 -9.47 -9.14 -8.36
N ALA A 457 -8.50 -9.12 -9.27
CA ALA A 457 -7.55 -10.21 -9.47
C ALA A 457 -6.69 -10.42 -8.23
N LEU A 458 -6.20 -9.35 -7.62
CA LEU A 458 -5.46 -9.39 -6.36
C LEU A 458 -6.32 -10.00 -5.24
N ARG A 459 -7.55 -9.51 -5.07
CA ARG A 459 -8.49 -10.03 -4.08
C ARG A 459 -8.78 -11.52 -4.27
N ARG A 460 -9.00 -11.97 -5.51
CA ARG A 460 -9.19 -13.40 -5.82
C ARG A 460 -7.93 -14.21 -5.51
N GLY A 461 -6.76 -13.69 -5.87
CA GLY A 461 -5.47 -14.32 -5.57
C GLY A 461 -5.23 -14.47 -4.07
N TRP A 462 -5.49 -13.44 -3.29
CA TRP A 462 -5.34 -13.47 -1.83
C TRP A 462 -6.39 -14.33 -1.13
N LEU A 463 -7.64 -14.30 -1.57
CA LEU A 463 -8.65 -15.23 -1.09
C LEU A 463 -8.26 -16.68 -1.40
N GLY A 464 -7.74 -16.94 -2.60
CA GLY A 464 -7.21 -18.24 -2.98
C GLY A 464 -6.04 -18.69 -2.09
N LEU A 465 -5.08 -17.80 -1.80
CA LEU A 465 -3.96 -18.06 -0.88
C LEU A 465 -4.43 -18.32 0.56
N SER A 466 -5.39 -17.53 1.06
CA SER A 466 -5.95 -17.72 2.40
C SER A 466 -6.71 -19.05 2.49
N LEU A 467 -7.49 -19.40 1.48
CA LEU A 467 -8.16 -20.70 1.38
C LEU A 467 -7.15 -21.84 1.24
N ALA A 468 -6.11 -21.68 0.45
CA ALA A 468 -5.05 -22.69 0.31
C ALA A 468 -4.30 -22.92 1.64
N ALA A 469 -3.97 -21.85 2.37
CA ALA A 469 -3.39 -21.96 3.70
C ALA A 469 -4.34 -22.65 4.67
N GLY A 470 -5.63 -22.33 4.66
CA GLY A 470 -6.65 -22.99 5.46
C GLY A 470 -6.81 -24.48 5.10
N LEU A 471 -6.87 -24.80 3.80
CA LEU A 471 -6.96 -26.19 3.33
C LEU A 471 -5.70 -27.00 3.65
N LEU A 472 -4.53 -26.40 3.52
CA LEU A 472 -3.26 -27.04 3.89
C LEU A 472 -3.22 -27.33 5.39
N SER A 473 -3.71 -26.38 6.21
CA SER A 473 -3.86 -26.59 7.65
C SER A 473 -4.78 -27.79 7.94
N LEU A 474 -5.96 -27.82 7.31
CA LEU A 474 -6.91 -28.93 7.43
C LEU A 474 -6.30 -30.26 6.97
N LEU A 475 -5.57 -30.28 5.85
CA LEU A 475 -4.93 -31.48 5.33
C LEU A 475 -3.85 -32.02 6.29
N VAL A 476 -2.98 -31.15 6.80
CA VAL A 476 -1.95 -31.52 7.78
C VAL A 476 -2.59 -32.11 9.03
N LEU A 477 -3.68 -31.51 9.50
CA LEU A 477 -4.41 -31.98 10.69
C LEU A 477 -5.17 -33.28 10.43
N ALA A 478 -5.80 -33.44 9.25
CA ALA A 478 -6.49 -34.68 8.87
C ALA A 478 -5.50 -35.87 8.72
N LEU A 479 -4.35 -35.65 8.08
CA LEU A 479 -3.31 -36.68 7.98
C LEU A 479 -2.79 -37.13 9.34
N ARG A 480 -2.83 -36.25 10.32
CA ARG A 480 -2.48 -36.55 11.69
C ARG A 480 -3.55 -37.39 12.40
N SER A 481 -4.85 -37.05 12.24
CA SER A 481 -5.96 -37.81 12.84
C SER A 481 -6.11 -39.21 12.26
N LEU A 482 -5.63 -39.47 11.03
CA LEU A 482 -5.63 -40.81 10.41
C LEU A 482 -4.48 -41.68 10.87
N ARG A 483 -3.44 -41.13 11.53
CA ARG A 483 -2.30 -41.88 12.08
C ARG A 483 -2.43 -42.13 13.59
N ALA A 484 -3.41 -41.53 14.24
CA ALA A 484 -3.77 -41.77 15.65
C ALA A 484 -4.93 -42.76 15.75
#